data_f48e5dc1a51936201ec8d56b9b6d332d
#
_entry.id   f48e5dc1a51936201ec8d56b9b6d332d
#
_cell.length_a   1.000
_cell.length_b   1.000
_cell.length_c   1.000
_cell.angle_alpha   90.00
_cell.angle_beta   90.00
_cell.angle_gamma   90.00
#
_symmetry.space_group_name_H-M   'P 1'
#
loop_
_entity.id
_entity.type
_entity.pdbx_description
1 polymer ?
#
loop_
_entity_poly.entity_id
_entity_poly.type
_entity_poly.pdbx_seq_one_letter_code
_entity_poly.pdbx_strand_id
1 'polypeptide(L)'
;IMVLYPKHDLDTKCDYIIVLGALVNKNKISQSLKERLDSCVEYLYLTHDNPKIIVSGGQGRGENISEASAMKSYLLSKGIDEKNIIMEDKSKTTKENFCFSKKIIEGDSHNKIENLNVKVITTDFHTLRSKIISKKIGYANTTFYTSSSNGALFILNYTREFFALICNIIFNC
;
A
#
# COMPACT_ATOMS: atom_id res chain seq x y z
N ILE A 1 3.78 10.27 -21.67
CA ILE A 1 4.94 10.58 -20.80
C ILE A 1 4.77 9.72 -19.57
N MET A 2 5.48 8.58 -19.57
CA MET A 2 5.54 7.68 -18.43
C MET A 2 6.47 8.33 -17.41
N VAL A 3 5.91 8.89 -16.34
CA VAL A 3 6.71 9.45 -15.24
C VAL A 3 7.24 8.27 -14.45
N LEU A 4 8.51 7.95 -14.64
CA LEU A 4 9.26 7.08 -13.73
C LEU A 4 9.37 7.82 -12.41
N TYR A 5 8.47 7.51 -11.46
CA TYR A 5 8.61 7.98 -10.10
C TYR A 5 9.91 7.40 -9.51
N PRO A 6 10.70 8.19 -8.78
CA PRO A 6 11.87 7.69 -8.09
C PRO A 6 11.44 6.52 -7.20
N LYS A 7 12.10 5.38 -7.40
CA LYS A 7 11.71 4.10 -6.81
C LYS A 7 11.83 4.05 -5.29
N HIS A 8 12.62 4.93 -4.69
CA HIS A 8 13.05 4.76 -3.30
C HIS A 8 13.28 6.10 -2.62
N ASP A 9 12.29 6.56 -1.87
CA ASP A 9 12.51 7.59 -0.87
C ASP A 9 12.93 6.89 0.45
N LEU A 10 14.23 6.82 0.68
CA LEU A 10 14.84 6.28 1.91
C LEU A 10 15.12 7.38 2.94
N ASP A 11 15.15 8.64 2.52
CA ASP A 11 15.64 9.74 3.36
C ASP A 11 14.58 10.29 4.31
N THR A 12 13.30 10.13 3.96
CA THR A 12 12.21 10.66 4.77
C THR A 12 11.76 9.63 5.80
N LYS A 13 12.03 9.91 7.09
CA LYS A 13 11.43 9.16 8.18
C LYS A 13 9.91 9.18 8.08
N CYS A 14 9.28 8.04 8.33
CA CYS A 14 7.84 7.93 8.36
C CYS A 14 7.32 7.49 9.73
N ASP A 15 6.16 8.02 10.11
CA ASP A 15 5.45 7.62 11.32
C ASP A 15 4.70 6.31 11.11
N TYR A 16 4.16 6.14 9.90
CA TYR A 16 3.39 4.96 9.48
C TYR A 16 3.79 4.51 8.09
N ILE A 17 3.73 3.19 7.89
CA ILE A 17 3.75 2.57 6.55
C ILE A 17 2.35 2.05 6.24
N ILE A 18 1.86 2.27 5.02
CA ILE A 18 0.68 1.60 4.48
C ILE A 18 1.14 0.66 3.37
N VAL A 19 0.92 -0.63 3.54
CA VAL A 19 1.11 -1.63 2.48
C VAL A 19 -0.24 -1.89 1.83
N LEU A 20 -0.38 -1.51 0.56
CA LEU A 20 -1.62 -1.72 -0.19
C LEU A 20 -1.73 -3.16 -0.68
N GLY A 21 -2.90 -3.75 -0.51
CA GLY A 21 -3.23 -5.07 -1.04
C GLY A 21 -3.18 -5.13 -2.57
N ALA A 22 -3.08 -6.33 -3.11
CA ALA A 22 -3.05 -6.57 -4.55
C ALA A 22 -3.97 -7.72 -4.98
N LEU A 23 -3.75 -8.90 -4.47
CA LEU A 23 -4.59 -10.09 -4.70
C LEU A 23 -4.10 -11.26 -3.83
N VAL A 24 -5.04 -12.05 -3.36
CA VAL A 24 -4.78 -13.35 -2.73
C VAL A 24 -5.50 -14.44 -3.54
N ASN A 25 -4.78 -15.45 -3.99
CA ASN A 25 -5.35 -16.61 -4.66
C ASN A 25 -5.69 -17.70 -3.63
N LYS A 26 -6.95 -17.79 -3.23
CA LYS A 26 -7.41 -18.65 -2.13
C LYS A 26 -6.70 -18.29 -0.81
N ASN A 27 -5.59 -18.95 -0.47
CA ASN A 27 -4.78 -18.69 0.73
C ASN A 27 -3.35 -18.25 0.41
N LYS A 28 -3.00 -18.07 -0.87
CA LYS A 28 -1.64 -17.71 -1.29
C LYS A 28 -1.59 -16.28 -1.79
N ILE A 29 -0.63 -15.52 -1.30
CA ILE A 29 -0.35 -14.17 -1.81
C ILE A 29 0.07 -14.24 -3.28
N SER A 30 -0.43 -13.30 -4.09
CA SER A 30 0.03 -13.16 -5.48
C SER A 30 1.49 -12.71 -5.53
N GLN A 31 2.14 -12.89 -6.68
CA GLN A 31 3.51 -12.43 -6.88
C GLN A 31 3.64 -10.91 -6.65
N SER A 32 2.68 -10.12 -7.14
CA SER A 32 2.68 -8.67 -6.95
C SER A 32 2.52 -8.28 -5.47
N LEU A 33 1.69 -9.01 -4.71
CA LEU A 33 1.55 -8.78 -3.27
C LEU A 33 2.82 -9.16 -2.52
N LYS A 34 3.46 -10.26 -2.90
CA LYS A 34 4.73 -10.69 -2.35
C LYS A 34 5.83 -9.64 -2.56
N GLU A 35 5.96 -9.12 -3.78
CA GLU A 35 6.95 -8.08 -4.12
C GLU A 35 6.76 -6.79 -3.29
N ARG A 36 5.50 -6.38 -3.04
CA ARG A 36 5.21 -5.25 -2.14
C ARG A 36 5.66 -5.52 -0.71
N LEU A 37 5.38 -6.73 -0.21
CA LEU A 37 5.77 -7.12 1.15
C LEU A 37 7.28 -7.25 1.30
N ASP A 38 7.96 -7.80 0.29
CA ASP A 38 9.42 -7.86 0.25
C ASP A 38 10.02 -6.43 0.24
N SER A 39 9.43 -5.49 -0.52
CA SER A 39 9.83 -4.08 -0.50
C SER A 39 9.59 -3.41 0.86
N CYS A 40 8.54 -3.80 1.58
CA CYS A 40 8.32 -3.34 2.95
C CYS A 40 9.44 -3.80 3.89
N VAL A 41 9.78 -5.08 3.83
CA VAL A 41 10.85 -5.66 4.65
C VAL A 41 12.21 -5.04 4.30
N GLU A 42 12.49 -4.86 3.01
CA GLU A 42 13.70 -4.21 2.52
C GLU A 42 13.82 -2.77 3.04
N TYR A 43 12.75 -1.98 2.96
CA TYR A 43 12.72 -0.62 3.48
C TYR A 43 13.06 -0.57 4.97
N LEU A 44 12.42 -1.40 5.78
CA LEU A 44 12.67 -1.47 7.22
C LEU A 44 14.12 -1.88 7.54
N TYR A 45 14.67 -2.80 6.75
CA TYR A 45 16.05 -3.24 6.91
C TYR A 45 17.06 -2.15 6.56
N LEU A 46 16.81 -1.40 5.48
CA LEU A 46 17.73 -0.35 5.02
C LEU A 46 17.71 0.89 5.91
N THR A 47 16.55 1.25 6.43
CA THR A 47 16.40 2.47 7.23
C THR A 47 16.61 2.26 8.72
N HIS A 48 16.54 1.02 9.18
CA HIS A 48 16.50 0.68 10.61
C HIS A 48 15.39 1.42 11.40
N ASP A 49 14.38 1.93 10.66
CA ASP A 49 13.20 2.56 11.24
C ASP A 49 12.23 1.50 11.77
N ASN A 50 11.45 1.86 12.77
CA ASN A 50 10.45 0.97 13.36
C ASN A 50 9.05 1.63 13.40
N PRO A 51 8.51 2.06 12.24
CA PRO A 51 7.18 2.65 12.17
C PRO A 51 6.11 1.58 12.37
N LYS A 52 4.88 2.01 12.69
CA LYS A 52 3.72 1.12 12.61
C LYS A 52 3.34 0.86 11.16
N ILE A 53 2.95 -0.38 10.87
CA ILE A 53 2.66 -0.88 9.52
C ILE A 53 1.18 -1.18 9.43
N ILE A 54 0.46 -0.44 8.60
CA ILE A 54 -0.92 -0.75 8.25
C ILE A 54 -0.91 -1.66 7.02
N VAL A 55 -1.37 -2.89 7.18
CA VAL A 55 -1.62 -3.78 6.04
C VAL A 55 -3.08 -3.63 5.64
N SER A 56 -3.34 -3.05 4.46
CA SER A 56 -4.68 -2.65 4.05
C SER A 56 -5.15 -3.40 2.82
N GLY A 57 -6.22 -4.17 2.99
CA GLY A 57 -6.87 -4.95 1.94
C GLY A 57 -7.88 -5.94 2.50
N GLY A 58 -9.13 -5.80 2.09
CA GLY A 58 -10.22 -6.69 2.50
C GLY A 58 -10.17 -8.05 1.80
N GLN A 59 -11.22 -8.83 1.98
CA GLN A 59 -11.39 -10.11 1.33
C GLN A 59 -12.04 -9.91 -0.05
N GLY A 60 -11.31 -10.26 -1.10
CA GLY A 60 -11.78 -10.21 -2.47
C GLY A 60 -12.70 -11.39 -2.83
N ARG A 61 -13.30 -11.29 -4.01
CA ARG A 61 -14.20 -12.36 -4.50
C ARG A 61 -13.40 -13.61 -4.83
N GLY A 62 -13.72 -14.72 -4.15
CA GLY A 62 -13.02 -16.02 -4.33
C GLY A 62 -11.77 -16.19 -3.45
N GLU A 63 -11.50 -15.25 -2.57
CA GLU A 63 -10.47 -15.34 -1.55
C GLU A 63 -11.05 -16.00 -0.28
N ASN A 64 -10.25 -16.83 0.40
CA ASN A 64 -10.66 -17.47 1.65
C ASN A 64 -10.32 -16.64 2.88
N ILE A 65 -9.37 -15.72 2.75
CA ILE A 65 -8.87 -14.82 3.78
C ILE A 65 -8.74 -13.40 3.21
N SER A 66 -8.76 -12.38 4.06
CA SER A 66 -8.50 -11.01 3.63
C SER A 66 -7.04 -10.85 3.20
N GLU A 67 -6.79 -9.92 2.27
CA GLU A 67 -5.43 -9.56 1.88
C GLU A 67 -4.62 -9.09 3.10
N ALA A 68 -5.23 -8.31 4.00
CA ALA A 68 -4.59 -7.86 5.24
C ALA A 68 -4.13 -9.02 6.13
N SER A 69 -4.96 -10.07 6.27
CA SER A 69 -4.59 -11.26 7.05
C SER A 69 -3.40 -12.01 6.43
N ALA A 70 -3.41 -12.17 5.10
CA ALA A 70 -2.30 -12.79 4.38
C ALA A 70 -1.01 -11.96 4.49
N MET A 71 -1.10 -10.63 4.37
CA MET A 71 0.02 -9.72 4.51
C MET A 71 0.60 -9.77 5.92
N LYS A 72 -0.24 -9.73 6.96
CA LYS A 72 0.21 -9.84 8.36
C LYS A 72 0.97 -11.14 8.57
N SER A 73 0.42 -12.28 8.14
CA SER A 73 1.07 -13.59 8.28
C SER A 73 2.44 -13.62 7.59
N TYR A 74 2.55 -12.99 6.42
CA TYR A 74 3.81 -12.89 5.70
C TYR A 74 4.85 -12.05 6.45
N LEU A 75 4.48 -10.86 6.94
CA LEU A 75 5.40 -9.99 7.68
C LEU A 75 5.87 -10.63 8.99
N LEU A 76 4.98 -11.33 9.71
CA LEU A 76 5.36 -12.11 10.89
C LEU A 76 6.38 -13.20 10.55
N SER A 77 6.23 -13.90 9.43
CA SER A 77 7.20 -14.90 8.96
C SER A 77 8.58 -14.32 8.61
N LYS A 78 8.65 -13.00 8.38
CA LYS A 78 9.88 -12.26 8.14
C LYS A 78 10.48 -11.65 9.42
N GLY A 79 9.91 -11.93 10.58
CA GLY A 79 10.40 -11.47 11.88
C GLY A 79 9.95 -10.05 12.25
N ILE A 80 9.00 -9.47 11.55
CA ILE A 80 8.41 -8.19 11.96
C ILE A 80 7.53 -8.41 13.19
N ASP A 81 7.73 -7.59 14.23
CA ASP A 81 7.00 -7.71 15.48
C ASP A 81 5.50 -7.44 15.29
N GLU A 82 4.66 -8.30 15.81
CA GLU A 82 3.19 -8.21 15.70
C GLU A 82 2.64 -6.89 16.22
N LYS A 83 3.24 -6.31 17.26
CA LYS A 83 2.81 -5.03 17.85
C LYS A 83 2.93 -3.85 16.89
N ASN A 84 3.76 -3.99 15.85
CA ASN A 84 3.96 -2.97 14.83
C ASN A 84 3.02 -3.15 13.63
N ILE A 85 2.24 -4.25 13.56
CA ILE A 85 1.38 -4.54 12.41
C ILE A 85 -0.08 -4.34 12.79
N ILE A 86 -0.74 -3.41 12.11
CA ILE A 86 -2.17 -3.14 12.27
C ILE A 86 -2.89 -3.57 10.99
N MET A 87 -3.96 -4.33 11.12
CA MET A 87 -4.75 -4.80 9.97
C MET A 87 -5.92 -3.86 9.66
N GLU A 88 -6.09 -3.57 8.38
CA GLU A 88 -7.29 -3.00 7.80
C GLU A 88 -7.82 -4.02 6.78
N ASP A 89 -8.89 -4.74 7.11
CA ASP A 89 -9.40 -5.90 6.37
C ASP A 89 -10.80 -5.71 5.75
N LYS A 90 -11.27 -4.45 5.67
CA LYS A 90 -12.63 -4.13 5.21
C LYS A 90 -12.68 -3.50 3.83
N SER A 91 -11.59 -2.90 3.38
CA SER A 91 -11.50 -2.18 2.12
C SER A 91 -11.64 -3.10 0.90
N LYS A 92 -12.32 -2.60 -0.13
CA LYS A 92 -12.50 -3.28 -1.43
C LYS A 92 -11.96 -2.45 -2.60
N THR A 93 -11.59 -1.22 -2.35
CA THR A 93 -11.06 -0.28 -3.36
C THR A 93 -9.86 0.47 -2.80
N THR A 94 -9.02 1.00 -3.68
CA THR A 94 -7.87 1.83 -3.27
C THR A 94 -8.29 3.06 -2.46
N LYS A 95 -9.45 3.64 -2.78
CA LYS A 95 -10.01 4.77 -2.02
C LYS A 95 -10.36 4.35 -0.59
N GLU A 96 -10.99 3.19 -0.44
CA GLU A 96 -11.32 2.64 0.88
C GLU A 96 -10.07 2.27 1.67
N ASN A 97 -9.04 1.70 1.02
CA ASN A 97 -7.75 1.44 1.67
C ASN A 97 -7.23 2.70 2.36
N PHE A 98 -7.16 3.82 1.65
CA PHE A 98 -6.70 5.08 2.25
C PHE A 98 -7.67 5.64 3.28
N CYS A 99 -8.99 5.60 3.03
CA CYS A 99 -9.99 6.12 3.97
C CYS A 99 -9.99 5.36 5.31
N PHE A 100 -9.90 4.02 5.26
CA PHE A 100 -9.93 3.21 6.47
C PHE A 100 -8.58 3.21 7.18
N SER A 101 -7.46 3.17 6.44
CA SER A 101 -6.13 3.37 7.02
C SER A 101 -6.01 4.72 7.74
N LYS A 102 -6.55 5.81 7.14
CA LYS A 102 -6.59 7.12 7.79
C LYS A 102 -7.25 7.07 9.16
N LYS A 103 -8.45 6.47 9.25
CA LYS A 103 -9.18 6.34 10.52
C LYS A 103 -8.38 5.57 11.57
N ILE A 104 -7.71 4.50 11.16
CA ILE A 104 -6.87 3.69 12.04
C ILE A 104 -5.68 4.52 12.53
N ILE A 105 -4.96 5.19 11.63
CA ILE A 105 -3.79 6.00 11.94
C ILE A 105 -4.16 7.16 12.88
N GLU A 106 -5.23 7.89 12.57
CA GLU A 106 -5.70 9.00 13.41
C GLU A 106 -6.15 8.53 14.79
N GLY A 107 -6.77 7.35 14.89
CA GLY A 107 -7.15 6.74 16.17
C GLY A 107 -5.95 6.27 17.00
N ASP A 108 -4.95 5.72 16.37
CA ASP A 108 -3.74 5.20 17.03
C ASP A 108 -2.76 6.31 17.46
N SER A 109 -2.56 7.31 16.60
CA SER A 109 -1.62 8.42 16.85
C SER A 109 -2.21 9.57 17.65
N HIS A 110 -3.54 9.66 17.74
CA HIS A 110 -4.29 10.83 18.22
C HIS A 110 -3.95 12.14 17.49
N ASN A 111 -3.44 12.04 16.26
CA ASN A 111 -3.08 13.16 15.40
C ASN A 111 -3.84 13.09 14.07
N LYS A 112 -4.03 14.26 13.45
CA LYS A 112 -4.60 14.30 12.10
C LYS A 112 -3.59 13.81 11.07
N ILE A 113 -4.09 13.09 10.06
CA ILE A 113 -3.24 12.49 9.01
C ILE A 113 -2.39 13.51 8.25
N GLU A 114 -2.86 14.76 8.14
CA GLU A 114 -2.13 15.84 7.49
C GLU A 114 -0.80 16.22 8.16
N ASN A 115 -0.66 15.90 9.45
CA ASN A 115 0.53 16.19 10.26
C ASN A 115 1.50 15.00 10.37
N LEU A 116 1.16 13.86 9.77
CA LEU A 116 1.93 12.63 9.86
C LEU A 116 2.63 12.31 8.53
N ASN A 117 3.83 11.80 8.62
CA ASN A 117 4.58 11.30 7.49
C ASN A 117 4.20 9.85 7.22
N VAL A 118 3.54 9.60 6.10
CA VAL A 118 3.05 8.27 5.75
C VAL A 118 3.79 7.77 4.51
N LYS A 119 4.42 6.62 4.64
CA LYS A 119 5.03 5.92 3.50
C LYS A 119 4.07 4.87 2.95
N VAL A 120 3.84 4.92 1.64
CA VAL A 120 2.96 3.96 0.97
C VAL A 120 3.80 2.99 0.15
N ILE A 121 3.60 1.71 0.42
CA ILE A 121 4.24 0.63 -0.33
C ILE A 121 3.24 0.05 -1.32
N THR A 122 3.59 0.12 -2.59
CA THR A 122 2.77 -0.34 -3.70
C THR A 122 3.66 -0.70 -4.91
N THR A 123 3.07 -1.12 -6.02
CA THR A 123 3.79 -1.34 -7.28
C THR A 123 3.92 -0.04 -8.06
N ASP A 124 4.98 0.07 -8.86
CA ASP A 124 5.33 1.25 -9.65
C ASP A 124 4.16 1.77 -10.51
N PHE A 125 3.48 0.88 -11.26
CA PHE A 125 2.34 1.26 -12.11
C PHE A 125 1.13 1.80 -11.29
N HIS A 126 1.02 1.43 -10.02
CA HIS A 126 -0.09 1.84 -9.15
C HIS A 126 0.17 3.16 -8.41
N THR A 127 1.41 3.63 -8.40
CA THR A 127 1.86 4.77 -7.59
C THR A 127 1.12 6.07 -7.93
N LEU A 128 0.95 6.38 -9.23
CA LEU A 128 0.30 7.63 -9.64
C LEU A 128 -1.15 7.70 -9.15
N ARG A 129 -1.92 6.63 -9.31
CA ARG A 129 -3.30 6.56 -8.83
C ARG A 129 -3.37 6.64 -7.31
N SER A 130 -2.49 5.94 -6.62
CA SER A 130 -2.40 5.98 -5.16
C SER A 130 -2.07 7.40 -4.65
N LYS A 131 -1.16 8.11 -5.30
CA LYS A 131 -0.80 9.50 -4.96
C LYS A 131 -1.97 10.47 -5.13
N ILE A 132 -2.73 10.35 -6.22
CA ILE A 132 -3.90 11.20 -6.46
C ILE A 132 -4.97 10.94 -5.40
N ILE A 133 -5.25 9.66 -5.11
CA ILE A 133 -6.28 9.27 -4.14
C ILE A 133 -5.88 9.69 -2.72
N SER A 134 -4.65 9.40 -2.28
CA SER A 134 -4.18 9.78 -0.95
C SER A 134 -4.28 11.29 -0.72
N LYS A 135 -3.85 12.10 -1.70
CA LYS A 135 -3.94 13.55 -1.63
C LYS A 135 -5.39 14.04 -1.53
N LYS A 136 -6.33 13.47 -2.31
CA LYS A 136 -7.77 13.81 -2.24
C LYS A 136 -8.37 13.49 -0.86
N ILE A 137 -7.87 12.47 -0.15
CA ILE A 137 -8.34 12.04 1.18
C ILE A 137 -7.71 12.89 2.31
N GLY A 138 -6.69 13.70 2.00
CA GLY A 138 -6.06 14.62 2.94
C GLY A 138 -4.73 14.18 3.52
N TYR A 139 -4.08 13.19 2.91
CA TYR A 139 -2.70 12.87 3.24
C TYR A 139 -1.78 13.96 2.67
N ALA A 140 -1.22 14.82 3.52
CA ALA A 140 -0.37 15.92 3.09
C ALA A 140 1.08 15.45 2.81
N ASN A 141 1.62 14.65 3.71
CA ASN A 141 3.01 14.20 3.68
C ASN A 141 3.08 12.70 3.34
N THR A 142 2.88 12.38 2.05
CA THR A 142 2.91 10.99 1.59
C THR A 142 4.10 10.77 0.66
N THR A 143 4.94 9.82 1.02
CA THR A 143 6.03 9.31 0.19
C THR A 143 5.76 7.89 -0.26
N PHE A 144 6.46 7.42 -1.28
CA PHE A 144 6.22 6.10 -1.87
C PHE A 144 7.52 5.29 -1.94
N TYR A 145 7.40 4.03 -1.58
CA TYR A 145 8.42 3.03 -1.82
C TYR A 145 7.81 1.92 -2.68
N THR A 146 8.36 1.67 -3.87
CA THR A 146 7.65 0.87 -4.87
C THR A 146 8.39 -0.43 -5.20
N SER A 147 7.64 -1.53 -5.29
CA SER A 147 8.13 -2.74 -5.94
C SER A 147 8.15 -2.56 -7.46
N SER A 148 9.16 -3.13 -8.11
CA SER A 148 9.23 -3.16 -9.57
C SER A 148 8.24 -4.15 -10.14
N SER A 149 7.47 -3.76 -11.14
CA SER A 149 6.66 -4.67 -11.94
C SER A 149 7.52 -5.29 -13.04
N ASN A 150 8.12 -6.43 -12.76
CA ASN A 150 8.87 -7.19 -13.76
C ASN A 150 8.02 -8.37 -14.23
N GLY A 151 7.64 -8.40 -15.51
CA GLY A 151 6.95 -9.57 -16.04
C GLY A 151 6.13 -9.34 -17.31
N ALA A 152 5.64 -10.43 -17.89
CA ALA A 152 4.85 -10.46 -19.12
C ALA A 152 3.55 -9.63 -19.04
N LEU A 153 3.06 -9.29 -17.85
CA LEU A 153 1.85 -8.51 -17.61
C LEU A 153 2.09 -7.01 -17.47
N PHE A 154 3.32 -6.53 -17.66
CA PHE A 154 3.68 -5.12 -17.53
C PHE A 154 2.75 -4.21 -18.34
N ILE A 155 2.63 -4.46 -19.64
CA ILE A 155 1.79 -3.66 -20.55
C ILE A 155 0.31 -3.69 -20.10
N LEU A 156 -0.20 -4.87 -19.74
CA LEU A 156 -1.58 -5.04 -19.30
C LEU A 156 -1.87 -4.27 -18.00
N ASN A 157 -0.96 -4.30 -17.05
CA ASN A 157 -1.10 -3.59 -15.79
C ASN A 157 -1.10 -2.06 -16.00
N TYR A 158 -0.19 -1.53 -16.81
CA TYR A 158 -0.14 -0.11 -17.12
C TYR A 158 -1.37 0.36 -17.90
N THR A 159 -1.88 -0.45 -18.85
CA THR A 159 -3.11 -0.14 -19.59
C THR A 159 -4.32 -0.10 -18.65
N ARG A 160 -4.45 -1.09 -17.76
CA ARG A 160 -5.53 -1.12 -16.77
C ARG A 160 -5.48 0.11 -15.83
N GLU A 161 -4.31 0.49 -15.35
CA GLU A 161 -4.14 1.64 -14.49
C GLU A 161 -4.44 2.95 -15.22
N PHE A 162 -4.10 3.06 -16.49
CA PHE A 162 -4.45 4.22 -17.32
C PHE A 162 -5.97 4.41 -17.39
N PHE A 163 -6.74 3.36 -17.69
CA PHE A 163 -8.21 3.43 -17.69
C PHE A 163 -8.78 3.70 -16.29
N ALA A 164 -8.26 3.07 -15.26
CA ALA A 164 -8.68 3.31 -13.87
C ALA A 164 -8.42 4.77 -13.45
N LEU A 165 -7.35 5.38 -13.93
CA LEU A 165 -7.00 6.77 -13.67
C LEU A 165 -8.00 7.72 -14.36
N ILE A 166 -8.34 7.45 -15.62
CA ILE A 166 -9.36 8.20 -16.35
C ILE A 166 -10.70 8.12 -15.62
N CYS A 167 -11.13 6.94 -15.19
CA CYS A 167 -12.37 6.77 -14.43
C CYS A 167 -12.34 7.58 -13.12
N ASN A 168 -11.23 7.56 -12.38
CA ASN A 168 -11.09 8.34 -11.14
C ASN A 168 -11.14 9.87 -11.37
N ILE A 169 -10.62 10.35 -12.51
CA ILE A 169 -10.59 11.78 -12.83
C ILE A 169 -11.98 12.24 -13.31
N ILE A 170 -12.65 11.45 -14.16
CA ILE A 170 -13.90 11.84 -14.81
C ILE A 170 -15.11 11.57 -13.91
N PHE A 171 -15.16 10.44 -13.24
CA PHE A 171 -16.35 9.99 -12.48
C PHE A 171 -16.21 10.08 -10.97
N ASN A 172 -15.09 10.57 -10.46
CA ASN A 172 -14.82 10.73 -9.03
C ASN A 172 -15.01 9.42 -8.21
N CYS A 173 -14.80 8.26 -8.90
CA CYS A 173 -14.98 6.91 -8.32
C CYS A 173 -13.88 6.57 -7.32
#